data_baf9eaa32886723e3c5f2d495469f62f
#
_entry.id   baf9eaa32886723e3c5f2d495469f62f
#
_cell.length_a   1.000
_cell.length_b   1.000
_cell.length_c   1.000
_cell.angle_alpha   90.00
_cell.angle_beta   90.00
_cell.angle_gamma   90.00
#
_symmetry.space_group_name_H-M   'P 1'
#
loop_
_entity.id
_entity.type
_entity.pdbx_description
1 polymer ?
#
loop_
_entity_poly.entity_id
_entity_poly.type
_entity_poly.pdbx_seq_one_letter_code
_entity_poly.pdbx_strand_id
1 'polypeptide(L)'
;MSEYDFPLPPPTFEFLVFSLKSQAELHLGLVAFGEEKPAEPNLSAASHAIDMLSMIMHKTRGNLSYEEQRLIENSLTELRFRYVQVSSQPASPEKENPEASPAAS
;
A
#
# COMPACT_ATOMS: atom_id res chain seq x y z
N MET A 1 8.21 -6.68 -31.27
CA MET A 1 9.11 -5.90 -30.64
C MET A 1 8.44 -5.01 -29.67
N SER A 2 9.12 -4.69 -28.74
CA SER A 2 8.59 -3.88 -27.73
C SER A 2 8.85 -2.43 -28.04
N GLU A 3 7.91 -1.59 -27.77
CA GLU A 3 8.15 -0.19 -27.85
C GLU A 3 9.00 0.30 -26.73
N TYR A 4 9.30 -0.54 -25.77
CA TYR A 4 10.06 -0.13 -24.62
C TYR A 4 11.51 -0.41 -24.82
N ASP A 5 12.32 0.55 -24.45
CA ASP A 5 13.75 0.35 -24.54
C ASP A 5 14.35 -0.10 -23.25
N PHE A 6 13.57 -0.13 -22.16
CA PHE A 6 14.11 -0.52 -20.87
C PHE A 6 13.58 -1.88 -20.51
N PRO A 7 14.37 -2.64 -19.79
CA PRO A 7 13.95 -3.97 -19.39
C PRO A 7 12.83 -3.88 -18.35
N LEU A 8 11.96 -4.85 -18.40
CA LEU A 8 10.94 -4.99 -17.38
C LEU A 8 11.51 -5.81 -16.24
N PRO A 9 11.02 -5.58 -15.03
CA PRO A 9 11.47 -6.37 -13.90
C PRO A 9 11.09 -7.83 -14.08
N PRO A 10 11.84 -8.74 -13.49
CA PRO A 10 11.48 -10.16 -13.61
C PRO A 10 10.15 -10.42 -12.89
N PRO A 11 9.41 -11.40 -13.38
CA PRO A 11 8.11 -11.74 -12.80
C PRO A 11 8.29 -12.59 -11.56
N THR A 12 8.55 -11.97 -10.45
CA THR A 12 8.81 -12.66 -9.20
C THR A 12 7.74 -12.33 -8.19
N PHE A 13 7.65 -13.16 -7.16
CA PHE A 13 6.76 -12.89 -6.05
C PHE A 13 7.16 -11.59 -5.35
N GLU A 14 8.47 -11.39 -5.24
CA GLU A 14 8.95 -10.17 -4.60
C GLU A 14 8.50 -8.93 -5.35
N PHE A 15 8.53 -8.97 -6.67
CA PHE A 15 8.09 -7.82 -7.42
C PHE A 15 6.60 -7.58 -7.25
N LEU A 16 5.82 -8.65 -7.19
CA LEU A 16 4.39 -8.50 -6.96
C LEU A 16 4.13 -7.84 -5.61
N VAL A 17 4.81 -8.31 -4.57
CA VAL A 17 4.65 -7.71 -3.24
C VAL A 17 5.07 -6.25 -3.27
N PHE A 18 6.18 -5.96 -3.91
CA PHE A 18 6.67 -4.59 -4.01
C PHE A 18 5.65 -3.70 -4.71
N SER A 19 5.04 -4.21 -5.77
CA SER A 19 4.07 -3.43 -6.52
C SER A 19 2.86 -3.08 -5.68
N LEU A 20 2.34 -4.05 -4.93
CA LEU A 20 1.19 -3.80 -4.09
C LEU A 20 1.54 -2.90 -2.91
N LYS A 21 2.73 -3.09 -2.36
CA LYS A 21 3.18 -2.23 -1.29
C LYS A 21 3.30 -0.79 -1.76
N SER A 22 3.86 -0.60 -2.95
CA SER A 22 4.00 0.75 -3.50
C SER A 22 2.65 1.39 -3.75
N GLN A 23 1.69 0.61 -4.23
CA GLN A 23 0.34 1.11 -4.40
C GLN A 23 -0.25 1.57 -3.09
N ALA A 24 -0.09 0.77 -2.05
CA ALA A 24 -0.61 1.15 -0.74
C ALA A 24 0.05 2.44 -0.25
N GLU A 25 1.37 2.54 -0.44
CA GLU A 25 2.07 3.74 -0.01
C GLU A 25 1.61 4.96 -0.77
N LEU A 26 1.35 4.80 -2.05
CA LEU A 26 0.84 5.92 -2.84
C LEU A 26 -0.51 6.37 -2.31
N HIS A 27 -1.39 5.42 -2.04
CA HIS A 27 -2.72 5.76 -1.53
C HIS A 27 -2.66 6.33 -0.11
N LEU A 28 -1.64 5.98 0.65
CA LEU A 28 -1.46 6.56 1.96
C LEU A 28 -0.88 7.97 1.90
N GLY A 29 -0.48 8.41 0.70
CA GLY A 29 0.07 9.74 0.55
C GLY A 29 1.53 9.81 0.97
N LEU A 30 2.22 8.67 0.99
CA LEU A 30 3.60 8.64 1.48
C LEU A 30 4.62 8.87 0.39
N VAL A 31 4.22 8.79 -0.87
CA VAL A 31 5.14 9.00 -1.99
C VAL A 31 4.47 9.92 -2.98
N ALA A 32 5.29 10.53 -3.80
CA ALA A 32 4.82 11.40 -4.86
C ALA A 32 5.60 11.08 -6.11
N PHE A 33 5.02 11.41 -7.24
CA PHE A 33 5.69 11.23 -8.50
C PHE A 33 6.27 12.56 -8.93
N GLY A 34 7.54 12.53 -9.35
CA GLY A 34 8.17 13.71 -9.84
C GLY A 34 8.23 14.78 -8.76
N GLU A 35 7.90 15.98 -9.12
CA GLU A 35 7.97 17.09 -8.19
C GLU A 35 6.69 17.41 -7.53
N GLU A 36 5.66 16.62 -7.76
CA GLU A 36 4.38 16.92 -7.17
C GLU A 36 4.38 16.52 -5.72
N LYS A 37 3.52 17.20 -4.98
CA LYS A 37 3.34 16.82 -3.61
C LYS A 37 2.69 15.46 -3.55
N PRO A 38 2.88 14.74 -2.45
CA PRO A 38 2.18 13.49 -2.28
C PRO A 38 0.68 13.73 -2.36
N ALA A 39 -0.01 12.78 -2.94
CA ALA A 39 -1.45 12.87 -3.03
C ALA A 39 -2.04 12.80 -1.64
N GLU A 40 -3.25 13.35 -1.52
CA GLU A 40 -3.94 13.21 -0.26
C GLU A 40 -4.27 11.76 -0.04
N PRO A 41 -4.25 11.33 1.21
CA PRO A 41 -4.49 9.92 1.48
C PRO A 41 -5.88 9.48 1.03
N ASN A 42 -5.92 8.32 0.44
CA ASN A 42 -7.15 7.65 0.12
C ASN A 42 -7.17 6.37 0.94
N LEU A 43 -7.71 6.44 2.13
CA LEU A 43 -7.60 5.34 3.06
C LEU A 43 -8.36 4.11 2.59
N SER A 44 -9.44 4.32 1.87
CA SER A 44 -10.20 3.20 1.34
C SER A 44 -9.37 2.41 0.33
N ALA A 45 -8.71 3.11 -0.57
CA ALA A 45 -7.87 2.45 -1.55
C ALA A 45 -6.64 1.83 -0.90
N ALA A 46 -6.08 2.50 0.10
CA ALA A 46 -4.94 1.95 0.82
C ALA A 46 -5.33 0.67 1.54
N SER A 47 -6.46 0.67 2.18
CA SER A 47 -6.94 -0.52 2.87
C SER A 47 -7.14 -1.66 1.90
N HIS A 48 -7.67 -1.35 0.72
CA HIS A 48 -7.86 -2.38 -0.29
C HIS A 48 -6.53 -3.01 -0.71
N ALA A 49 -5.52 -2.19 -0.92
CA ALA A 49 -4.21 -2.71 -1.32
C ALA A 49 -3.61 -3.58 -0.21
N ILE A 50 -3.77 -3.15 1.04
CA ILE A 50 -3.28 -3.94 2.16
C ILE A 50 -4.02 -5.27 2.23
N ASP A 51 -5.33 -5.23 2.02
CA ASP A 51 -6.12 -6.46 2.04
C ASP A 51 -5.73 -7.39 0.91
N MET A 52 -5.36 -6.85 -0.24
CA MET A 52 -4.88 -7.68 -1.34
C MET A 52 -3.62 -8.40 -0.95
N LEU A 53 -2.69 -7.71 -0.28
CA LEU A 53 -1.48 -8.36 0.19
C LEU A 53 -1.79 -9.44 1.21
N SER A 54 -2.72 -9.16 2.10
CA SER A 54 -3.11 -10.14 3.10
C SER A 54 -3.72 -11.37 2.45
N MET A 55 -4.56 -11.15 1.45
CA MET A 55 -5.17 -12.25 0.73
C MET A 55 -4.12 -13.10 0.03
N ILE A 56 -3.16 -12.45 -0.61
CA ILE A 56 -2.11 -13.17 -1.30
C ILE A 56 -1.29 -13.99 -0.31
N MET A 57 -0.98 -13.41 0.84
CA MET A 57 -0.22 -14.15 1.85
C MET A 57 -0.95 -15.42 2.25
N HIS A 58 -2.26 -15.31 2.46
CA HIS A 58 -3.03 -16.49 2.86
C HIS A 58 -3.15 -17.51 1.74
N LYS A 59 -3.32 -17.04 0.52
CA LYS A 59 -3.50 -17.96 -0.61
C LYS A 59 -2.22 -18.67 -1.01
N THR A 60 -1.08 -18.11 -0.66
CA THR A 60 0.20 -18.72 -1.01
C THR A 60 0.85 -19.47 0.14
N ARG A 61 0.12 -19.63 1.24
CA ARG A 61 0.67 -20.27 2.42
C ARG A 61 1.20 -21.66 2.05
N GLY A 62 2.43 -21.93 2.47
CA GLY A 62 3.04 -23.21 2.17
C GLY A 62 3.76 -23.26 0.86
N ASN A 63 3.68 -22.21 0.05
CA ASN A 63 4.30 -22.17 -1.27
C ASN A 63 5.38 -21.13 -1.41
N LEU A 64 5.72 -20.46 -0.32
CA LEU A 64 6.69 -19.37 -0.39
C LEU A 64 8.01 -19.81 0.19
N SER A 65 9.08 -19.27 -0.36
CA SER A 65 10.38 -19.42 0.28
C SER A 65 10.37 -18.65 1.58
N TYR A 66 11.36 -18.90 2.41
CA TYR A 66 11.49 -18.18 3.66
C TYR A 66 11.58 -16.67 3.41
N GLU A 67 12.37 -16.29 2.41
CA GLU A 67 12.55 -14.87 2.10
C GLU A 67 11.25 -14.25 1.60
N GLU A 68 10.51 -14.98 0.78
CA GLU A 68 9.24 -14.47 0.29
C GLU A 68 8.24 -14.30 1.41
N GLN A 69 8.22 -15.25 2.33
CA GLN A 69 7.32 -15.18 3.46
C GLN A 69 7.66 -14.00 4.35
N ARG A 70 8.95 -13.81 4.62
CA ARG A 70 9.38 -12.69 5.44
C ARG A 70 9.05 -11.37 4.78
N LEU A 71 9.24 -11.29 3.48
CA LEU A 71 8.99 -10.04 2.77
C LEU A 71 7.54 -9.63 2.86
N ILE A 72 6.62 -10.55 2.60
CA ILE A 72 5.22 -10.16 2.62
C ILE A 72 4.75 -9.88 4.05
N GLU A 73 5.24 -10.62 5.02
CA GLU A 73 4.89 -10.36 6.42
C GLU A 73 5.38 -9.00 6.86
N ASN A 74 6.62 -8.68 6.54
CA ASN A 74 7.18 -7.39 6.92
C ASN A 74 6.48 -6.26 6.21
N SER A 75 6.14 -6.45 4.94
CA SER A 75 5.43 -5.43 4.19
C SER A 75 4.06 -5.16 4.79
N LEU A 76 3.35 -6.20 5.18
CA LEU A 76 2.04 -6.03 5.80
C LEU A 76 2.15 -5.33 7.14
N THR A 77 3.14 -5.70 7.94
CA THR A 77 3.33 -5.07 9.24
C THR A 77 3.60 -3.57 9.07
N GLU A 78 4.49 -3.25 8.15
CA GLU A 78 4.84 -1.86 7.93
C GLU A 78 3.65 -1.07 7.40
N LEU A 79 2.92 -1.63 6.46
CA LEU A 79 1.80 -0.91 5.87
C LEU A 79 0.68 -0.70 6.86
N ARG A 80 0.42 -1.68 7.70
CA ARG A 80 -0.62 -1.53 8.71
C ARG A 80 -0.25 -0.46 9.72
N PHE A 81 1.03 -0.39 10.06
CA PHE A 81 1.49 0.65 10.96
C PHE A 81 1.34 2.02 10.31
N ARG A 82 1.72 2.13 9.04
CA ARG A 82 1.59 3.40 8.34
C ARG A 82 0.14 3.79 8.17
N TYR A 83 -0.72 2.81 7.92
CA TYR A 83 -2.14 3.10 7.79
C TYR A 83 -2.66 3.71 9.08
N VAL A 84 -2.30 3.14 10.21
CA VAL A 84 -2.75 3.68 11.49
C VAL A 84 -2.21 5.09 11.69
N GLN A 85 -0.95 5.31 11.36
CA GLN A 85 -0.37 6.63 11.49
C GLN A 85 -1.14 7.66 10.66
N VAL A 86 -1.39 7.33 9.41
CA VAL A 86 -2.05 8.28 8.52
C VAL A 86 -3.50 8.50 8.95
N SER A 87 -4.19 7.44 9.33
CA SER A 87 -5.58 7.56 9.70
C SER A 87 -5.76 8.30 11.03
N SER A 88 -4.70 8.40 11.81
CA SER A 88 -4.76 9.09 13.09
C SER A 88 -4.39 10.55 12.99
N GLN A 89 -3.94 11.00 11.85
CA GLN A 89 -3.54 12.39 11.70
C GLN A 89 -4.76 13.27 11.63
N PRO A 90 -4.68 14.47 12.17
CA PRO A 90 -5.81 15.39 12.06
C PRO A 90 -6.04 15.73 10.60
N ALA A 91 -7.29 15.72 10.20
CA ALA A 91 -7.62 16.10 8.84
C ALA A 91 -7.51 17.60 8.73
N SER A 92 -7.17 18.07 7.52
CA SER A 92 -7.23 19.51 7.31
C SER A 92 -8.69 19.92 7.32
N PRO A 93 -8.97 21.17 7.66
CA PRO A 93 -10.36 21.57 7.81
C PRO A 93 -11.20 21.35 6.57
N GLU A 94 -10.63 21.57 5.40
CA GLU A 94 -11.45 21.41 4.23
C GLU A 94 -11.67 19.96 3.91
N LYS A 95 -10.95 19.05 4.56
CA LYS A 95 -11.14 17.64 4.35
C LYS A 95 -12.03 17.04 5.39
N GLU A 96 -12.39 17.78 6.38
CA GLU A 96 -13.24 17.23 7.37
C GLU A 96 -14.56 16.91 6.81
N ASN A 97 -14.99 15.71 7.10
CA ASN A 97 -16.22 15.23 6.56
C ASN A 97 -17.09 14.85 7.73
N PRO A 98 -18.23 15.45 7.87
CA PRO A 98 -19.06 15.13 9.03
C PRO A 98 -19.40 13.67 9.13
N GLU A 99 -19.46 12.97 8.02
CA GLU A 99 -19.74 11.57 8.09
C GLU A 99 -18.56 10.76 8.53
N ALA A 100 -17.37 11.28 8.25
CA ALA A 100 -16.19 10.59 8.69
C ALA A 100 -15.90 10.80 10.11
N SER A 101 -16.48 11.85 10.63
CA SER A 101 -16.26 12.13 12.00
C SER A 101 -17.04 11.13 12.76
N PRO A 102 -16.62 10.30 13.31
CA PRO A 102 -17.43 9.33 13.88
C PRO A 102 -17.65 9.43 15.24
N ALA A 103 -17.96 9.71 14.64
CA ALA A 103 -18.18 9.76 15.21
C ALA A 103 -17.85 9.24 15.93
N ALA A 104 -17.50 9.27 15.82
CA ALA A 104 -17.23 8.96 16.03
C ALA A 104 -17.36 8.88 16.64
N SER A 105 -17.59 8.84 16.78
CA SER A 105 -17.83 8.88 17.11
C SER A 105 -17.79 8.73 17.52
#